data_7c2bcf1df3356079240fd45df2d19ae6
#
_entry.id   7c2bcf1df3356079240fd45df2d19ae6
#
_cell.length_a   1.000
_cell.length_b   1.000
_cell.length_c   1.000
_cell.angle_alpha   90.00
_cell.angle_beta   90.00
_cell.angle_gamma   90.00
#
_symmetry.space_group_name_H-M   'P 1'
#
loop_
_entity.id
_entity.type
_entity.pdbx_description
1 polymer ?
#
loop_
_entity_poly.entity_id
_entity_poly.type
_entity_poly.pdbx_seq_one_letter_code
_entity_poly.pdbx_strand_id
1 'polypeptide(L)'
;DGLDFHNENVFACGEHPVPIDLETIFHHRVRTSEEIQELIDAAKEKIGNSVLRTHFLPSFFQIKEKYLDISGIGGGAEEIAIEVLRWKYINTDAMEFSEEKIRGKTTNDMNVPRIKDHPIRPEDYSAQLADGFRQMYRFLASQRDALLSEAGPLIKMLRNKARFVFRPTALYMSIERKIAHPNFQTDGVSLSLQIEIL
;
A
#
# COMPACT_ATOMS: atom_id res chain seq x y z
N ASP A 1 -4.97 1.87 13.27
CA ASP A 1 -4.04 1.05 12.48
C ASP A 1 -3.28 1.94 11.53
N GLY A 2 -1.99 1.64 11.33
CA GLY A 2 -1.24 2.13 10.17
C GLY A 2 -1.46 1.14 9.04
N LEU A 3 -1.77 1.64 7.88
CA LEU A 3 -1.89 0.88 6.65
C LEU A 3 -0.85 1.40 5.67
N ASP A 4 -0.64 0.65 4.60
CA ASP A 4 0.16 1.14 3.48
C ASP A 4 1.66 1.28 3.75
N PHE A 5 2.21 0.45 4.65
CA PHE A 5 3.65 0.37 4.89
C PHE A 5 4.32 -0.57 3.88
N HIS A 6 4.07 -0.32 2.60
CA HIS A 6 4.71 -1.05 1.51
C HIS A 6 6.14 -0.54 1.24
N ASN A 7 6.80 -1.16 0.28
CA ASN A 7 8.21 -0.92 -0.04
C ASN A 7 8.57 0.55 -0.42
N GLU A 8 7.62 1.36 -0.84
CA GLU A 8 7.86 2.78 -1.15
C GLU A 8 7.72 3.67 0.08
N ASN A 9 7.05 3.19 1.14
CA ASN A 9 6.71 3.96 2.33
C ASN A 9 7.52 3.58 3.57
N VAL A 10 8.53 2.71 3.44
CA VAL A 10 9.43 2.34 4.54
C VAL A 10 10.87 2.41 4.08
N PHE A 11 11.70 3.15 4.80
CA PHE A 11 13.13 3.27 4.53
C PHE A 11 13.95 2.50 5.55
N ALA A 12 14.98 1.80 5.07
CA ALA A 12 16.01 1.22 5.93
C ALA A 12 16.99 2.34 6.35
N CYS A 13 16.95 2.75 7.61
CA CYS A 13 17.81 3.80 8.15
C CYS A 13 18.63 3.24 9.31
N GLY A 14 19.84 2.78 9.04
CA GLY A 14 20.67 2.10 10.03
C GLY A 14 19.97 0.87 10.61
N GLU A 15 19.75 0.87 11.93
CA GLU A 15 19.08 -0.24 12.63
C GLU A 15 17.55 -0.12 12.69
N HIS A 16 16.98 0.94 12.11
CA HIS A 16 15.57 1.25 12.28
C HIS A 16 14.85 1.34 10.93
N PRO A 17 13.67 0.70 10.79
CA PRO A 17 12.75 1.01 9.72
C PRO A 17 12.10 2.38 9.99
N VAL A 18 12.16 3.27 9.02
CA VAL A 18 11.54 4.59 9.10
C VAL A 18 10.34 4.66 8.15
N PRO A 19 9.12 4.60 8.66
CA PRO A 19 7.94 4.77 7.84
C PRO A 19 7.80 6.25 7.44
N ILE A 20 7.41 6.44 6.19
CA ILE A 20 7.02 7.74 5.62
C ILE A 20 5.59 7.64 5.11
N ASP A 21 5.03 8.74 4.62
CA ASP A 21 3.64 8.82 4.15
C ASP A 21 2.62 8.29 5.16
N LEU A 22 2.61 8.92 6.32
CA LEU A 22 1.84 8.49 7.49
C LEU A 22 0.34 8.86 7.39
N GLU A 23 -0.17 9.18 6.21
CA GLU A 23 -1.56 9.61 5.99
C GLU A 23 -2.59 8.55 6.35
N THR A 24 -2.20 7.28 6.31
CA THR A 24 -3.07 6.14 6.64
C THR A 24 -3.05 5.76 8.12
N ILE A 25 -2.26 6.44 8.95
CA ILE A 25 -2.31 6.23 10.39
C ILE A 25 -3.67 6.69 10.91
N PHE A 26 -4.35 5.81 11.65
CA PHE A 26 -5.74 6.00 12.13
C PHE A 26 -6.79 6.08 11.03
N HIS A 27 -6.51 5.54 9.85
CA HIS A 27 -7.50 5.44 8.78
C HIS A 27 -8.76 4.71 9.27
N HIS A 28 -9.93 5.25 8.91
CA HIS A 28 -11.20 4.67 9.27
C HIS A 28 -11.40 3.29 8.65
N ARG A 29 -11.91 2.36 9.43
CA ARG A 29 -12.42 1.11 8.88
C ARG A 29 -13.84 1.35 8.38
N VAL A 30 -14.03 1.23 7.07
CA VAL A 30 -15.37 1.25 6.47
C VAL A 30 -16.09 -0.02 6.91
N ARG A 31 -17.24 0.12 7.57
CA ARG A 31 -18.12 -1.02 7.83
C ARG A 31 -18.88 -1.32 6.56
N THR A 32 -18.71 -2.52 6.04
CA THR A 32 -19.54 -3.05 4.96
C THR A 32 -20.91 -3.47 5.51
N SER A 33 -21.95 -3.44 4.67
CA SER A 33 -23.27 -3.95 5.05
C SER A 33 -23.19 -5.44 5.44
N GLU A 34 -24.10 -5.89 6.29
CA GLU A 34 -24.14 -7.29 6.77
C GLU A 34 -24.19 -8.28 5.59
N GLU A 35 -24.93 -7.98 4.53
CA GLU A 35 -25.02 -8.81 3.31
C GLU A 35 -23.68 -9.00 2.59
N ILE A 36 -22.80 -7.99 2.61
CA ILE A 36 -21.45 -8.09 2.02
C ILE A 36 -20.51 -8.82 2.98
N GLN A 37 -20.73 -8.70 4.27
CA GLN A 37 -19.91 -9.33 5.32
C GLN A 37 -20.06 -10.85 5.31
N GLU A 38 -21.23 -11.39 5.00
CA GLU A 38 -21.44 -12.83 4.83
C GLU A 38 -20.68 -13.43 3.65
N LEU A 39 -20.38 -12.61 2.64
CA LEU A 39 -19.61 -13.00 1.46
C LEU A 39 -18.09 -12.93 1.67
N ILE A 40 -17.64 -12.30 2.76
CA ILE A 40 -16.21 -12.19 3.07
C ILE A 40 -15.77 -13.49 3.73
N ASP A 41 -14.91 -14.23 3.04
CA ASP A 41 -14.25 -15.40 3.58
C ASP A 41 -13.62 -15.10 4.96
N ALA A 42 -13.89 -15.94 5.96
CA ALA A 42 -13.37 -15.81 7.31
C ALA A 42 -11.82 -15.71 7.35
N ALA A 43 -11.13 -16.27 6.36
CA ALA A 43 -9.68 -16.11 6.20
C ALA A 43 -9.30 -14.68 5.83
N LYS A 44 -10.04 -14.02 4.93
CA LYS A 44 -9.82 -12.61 4.56
C LYS A 44 -10.07 -11.70 5.75
N GLU A 45 -11.07 -12.00 6.56
CA GLU A 45 -11.34 -11.24 7.78
C GLU A 45 -10.19 -11.36 8.79
N LYS A 46 -9.66 -12.57 9.01
CA LYS A 46 -8.51 -12.78 9.89
C LYS A 46 -7.26 -12.05 9.41
N ILE A 47 -6.96 -12.10 8.11
CA ILE A 47 -5.84 -11.35 7.53
C ILE A 47 -6.06 -9.85 7.66
N GLY A 48 -7.26 -9.36 7.35
CA GLY A 48 -7.63 -7.96 7.49
C GLY A 48 -7.63 -7.42 8.93
N ASN A 49 -7.66 -8.30 9.94
CA ASN A 49 -7.54 -7.97 11.35
C ASN A 49 -6.15 -8.24 11.94
N SER A 50 -5.20 -8.67 11.12
CA SER A 50 -3.83 -8.98 11.53
C SER A 50 -2.84 -7.88 11.14
N VAL A 51 -1.60 -8.02 11.60
CA VAL A 51 -0.47 -7.16 11.19
C VAL A 51 -0.14 -7.26 9.70
N LEU A 52 -0.58 -8.30 9.01
CA LEU A 52 -0.39 -8.44 7.57
C LEU A 52 -1.12 -7.36 6.77
N ARG A 53 -2.19 -6.79 7.34
CA ARG A 53 -2.92 -5.66 6.75
C ARG A 53 -2.06 -4.41 6.59
N THR A 54 -0.99 -4.28 7.35
CA THR A 54 -0.13 -3.10 7.28
C THR A 54 0.74 -3.05 6.03
N HIS A 55 0.85 -4.15 5.30
CA HIS A 55 1.80 -4.36 4.20
C HIS A 55 3.28 -4.21 4.62
N PHE A 56 3.57 -4.18 5.91
CA PHE A 56 4.94 -4.13 6.41
C PHE A 56 5.65 -5.48 6.28
N LEU A 57 4.96 -6.57 6.65
CA LEU A 57 5.46 -7.95 6.52
C LEU A 57 5.23 -8.47 5.09
N PRO A 58 5.93 -9.53 4.65
CA PRO A 58 5.82 -10.09 3.31
C PRO A 58 4.38 -10.21 2.83
N SER A 59 4.09 -9.49 1.76
CA SER A 59 2.76 -9.35 1.17
C SER A 59 2.86 -9.42 -0.34
N PHE A 60 2.23 -10.44 -0.91
CA PHE A 60 2.36 -10.75 -2.33
C PHE A 60 1.16 -10.21 -3.10
N PHE A 61 1.45 -9.39 -4.09
CA PHE A 61 0.47 -8.92 -5.05
C PHE A 61 0.59 -9.71 -6.35
N GLN A 62 -0.53 -10.23 -6.83
CA GLN A 62 -0.55 -10.99 -8.08
C GLN A 62 -0.72 -10.06 -9.27
N ILE A 63 0.24 -10.12 -10.21
CA ILE A 63 0.15 -9.43 -11.49
C ILE A 63 0.25 -10.47 -12.60
N LYS A 64 -0.88 -10.74 -13.28
CA LYS A 64 -1.01 -11.85 -14.24
C LYS A 64 -0.61 -13.18 -13.56
N GLU A 65 0.45 -13.83 -14.02
CA GLU A 65 0.93 -15.14 -13.49
C GLU A 65 2.08 -14.99 -12.48
N LYS A 66 2.48 -13.75 -12.16
CA LYS A 66 3.60 -13.47 -11.26
C LYS A 66 3.12 -12.93 -9.93
N TYR A 67 3.85 -13.27 -8.89
CA TYR A 67 3.66 -12.72 -7.54
C TYR A 67 4.79 -11.74 -7.25
N LEU A 68 4.42 -10.57 -6.80
CA LEU A 68 5.30 -9.48 -6.46
C LEU A 68 5.21 -9.21 -4.96
N ASP A 69 6.33 -9.29 -4.25
CA ASP A 69 6.38 -8.84 -2.87
C ASP A 69 6.49 -7.30 -2.85
N ILE A 70 5.46 -6.67 -2.30
CA ILE A 70 5.39 -5.20 -2.15
C ILE A 70 5.59 -4.77 -0.70
N SER A 71 5.97 -5.67 0.19
CA SER A 71 6.07 -5.36 1.62
C SER A 71 7.17 -4.37 1.97
N GLY A 72 6.98 -3.67 3.08
CA GLY A 72 7.92 -2.68 3.58
C GLY A 72 9.28 -3.27 4.00
N ILE A 73 9.31 -4.54 4.40
CA ILE A 73 10.55 -5.26 4.72
C ILE A 73 10.92 -6.32 3.70
N GLY A 74 10.13 -6.41 2.60
CA GLY A 74 10.37 -7.36 1.53
C GLY A 74 11.75 -7.17 0.90
N GLY A 75 12.53 -8.21 0.90
CA GLY A 75 13.92 -8.15 0.48
C GLY A 75 14.17 -8.45 -1.00
N GLY A 76 13.18 -8.36 -1.87
CA GLY A 76 13.33 -8.76 -3.25
C GLY A 76 13.61 -7.60 -4.19
N ALA A 77 14.84 -7.31 -4.52
CA ALA A 77 15.20 -6.48 -5.66
C ALA A 77 15.10 -7.28 -6.97
N GLU A 78 14.00 -8.02 -7.19
CA GLU A 78 13.80 -8.74 -8.43
C GLU A 78 13.39 -7.78 -9.55
N GLU A 79 14.10 -7.79 -10.66
CA GLU A 79 13.65 -7.11 -11.86
C GLU A 79 12.44 -7.84 -12.44
N ILE A 80 11.32 -7.17 -12.46
CA ILE A 80 10.11 -7.68 -13.08
C ILE A 80 9.87 -6.91 -14.38
N ALA A 81 9.80 -7.65 -15.47
CA ALA A 81 9.27 -7.12 -16.71
C ALA A 81 7.75 -7.33 -16.71
N ILE A 82 7.01 -6.25 -16.66
CA ILE A 82 5.54 -6.23 -16.75
C ILE A 82 5.16 -5.61 -18.06
N GLU A 83 4.30 -6.27 -18.82
CA GLU A 83 3.65 -5.69 -19.98
C GLU A 83 2.39 -4.95 -19.50
N VAL A 84 2.38 -3.64 -19.72
CA VAL A 84 1.24 -2.78 -19.40
C VAL A 84 0.75 -2.11 -20.66
N LEU A 85 -0.57 -1.97 -20.73
CA LEU A 85 -1.19 -1.19 -21.79
C LEU A 85 -1.10 0.30 -21.44
N ARG A 86 -0.51 1.10 -22.29
CA ARG A 86 -0.39 2.54 -22.11
C ARG A 86 -0.74 3.30 -23.38
N TRP A 87 -1.30 4.48 -23.17
CA TRP A 87 -1.38 5.50 -24.22
C TRP A 87 0.00 6.09 -24.45
N LYS A 88 0.46 6.06 -25.71
CA LYS A 88 1.68 6.76 -26.16
C LYS A 88 1.30 7.97 -26.98
N TYR A 89 2.19 8.94 -27.02
CA TYR A 89 2.01 10.16 -27.78
C TYR A 89 0.68 10.87 -27.52
N ILE A 90 0.29 10.94 -26.25
CA ILE A 90 -0.97 11.54 -25.80
C ILE A 90 -1.12 12.95 -26.35
N ASN A 91 -2.32 13.27 -26.87
CA ASN A 91 -2.66 14.57 -27.48
C ASN A 91 -1.90 14.90 -28.79
N THR A 92 -1.47 13.89 -29.53
CA THR A 92 -0.88 14.05 -30.88
C THR A 92 -1.63 13.17 -31.88
N ASP A 93 -1.46 13.46 -33.18
CA ASP A 93 -2.03 12.66 -34.27
C ASP A 93 -1.47 11.21 -34.31
N ALA A 94 -0.36 10.97 -33.62
CA ALA A 94 0.27 9.66 -33.48
C ALA A 94 -0.18 8.89 -32.22
N MET A 95 -1.20 9.37 -31.54
CA MET A 95 -1.69 8.74 -30.29
C MET A 95 -2.09 7.28 -30.53
N GLU A 96 -1.47 6.37 -29.81
CA GLU A 96 -1.72 4.94 -29.92
C GLU A 96 -1.83 4.28 -28.53
N PHE A 97 -2.64 3.23 -28.46
CA PHE A 97 -2.75 2.39 -27.27
C PHE A 97 -1.99 1.10 -27.55
N SER A 98 -0.85 0.94 -26.92
CA SER A 98 0.06 -0.18 -27.19
C SER A 98 0.62 -0.81 -25.91
N GLU A 99 1.03 -2.06 -26.02
CA GLU A 99 1.73 -2.74 -24.94
C GLU A 99 3.15 -2.17 -24.79
N GLU A 100 3.51 -1.86 -23.56
CA GLU A 100 4.85 -1.44 -23.18
C GLU A 100 5.41 -2.39 -22.14
N LYS A 101 6.63 -2.88 -22.38
CA LYS A 101 7.36 -3.64 -21.37
C LYS A 101 8.02 -2.68 -20.40
N ILE A 102 7.45 -2.57 -19.22
CA ILE A 102 8.07 -1.83 -18.12
C ILE A 102 8.96 -2.81 -17.35
N ARG A 103 10.24 -2.49 -17.29
CA ARG A 103 11.16 -3.14 -16.35
C ARG A 103 11.19 -2.30 -15.09
N GLY A 104 10.72 -2.87 -14.00
CA GLY A 104 10.76 -2.25 -12.69
C GLY A 104 11.45 -3.16 -11.70
N LYS A 105 12.14 -2.58 -10.74
CA LYS A 105 12.53 -3.31 -9.54
C LYS A 105 11.33 -3.34 -8.60
N THR A 106 11.13 -4.45 -7.92
CA THR A 106 10.05 -4.63 -6.94
C THR A 106 10.22 -3.75 -5.72
N THR A 107 11.47 -3.38 -5.44
CA THR A 107 11.82 -2.48 -4.34
C THR A 107 12.84 -1.45 -4.81
N ASN A 108 12.77 -0.25 -4.26
CA ASN A 108 13.85 0.70 -4.36
C ASN A 108 15.04 0.15 -3.56
N ASP A 109 16.25 0.17 -4.13
CA ASP A 109 17.48 -0.30 -3.45
C ASP A 109 17.70 0.37 -2.08
N MET A 110 17.13 1.55 -1.86
CA MET A 110 17.22 2.29 -0.59
C MET A 110 16.35 1.70 0.53
N ASN A 111 15.36 0.86 0.19
CA ASN A 111 14.42 0.29 1.16
C ASN A 111 14.79 -1.14 1.56
N VAL A 112 15.82 -1.70 0.95
CA VAL A 112 16.29 -3.06 1.26
C VAL A 112 17.35 -3.00 2.35
N PRO A 113 17.12 -3.58 3.53
CA PRO A 113 18.13 -3.68 4.57
C PRO A 113 19.36 -4.45 4.06
N ARG A 114 20.55 -3.99 4.40
CA ARG A 114 21.82 -4.61 3.96
C ARG A 114 22.77 -4.77 5.11
N ILE A 115 23.46 -5.90 5.14
CA ILE A 115 24.64 -6.09 6.01
C ILE A 115 25.83 -6.28 5.08
N LYS A 116 26.82 -5.39 5.18
CA LYS A 116 28.03 -5.41 4.34
C LYS A 116 27.69 -5.57 2.83
N ASP A 117 26.78 -4.73 2.37
CA ASP A 117 26.28 -4.69 0.98
C ASP A 117 25.46 -5.92 0.52
N HIS A 118 25.26 -6.91 1.37
CA HIS A 118 24.36 -8.02 1.08
C HIS A 118 22.94 -7.72 1.52
N PRO A 119 21.94 -7.85 0.63
CA PRO A 119 20.54 -7.68 1.01
C PRO A 119 20.13 -8.77 2.01
N ILE A 120 19.33 -8.38 2.99
CA ILE A 120 18.82 -9.25 4.03
C ILE A 120 17.40 -9.68 3.64
N ARG A 121 17.10 -10.95 3.83
CA ARG A 121 15.76 -11.48 3.62
C ARG A 121 15.03 -11.59 4.97
N PRO A 122 13.78 -11.14 5.06
CA PRO A 122 12.99 -11.25 6.30
C PRO A 122 12.89 -12.68 6.82
N GLU A 123 12.86 -13.66 5.92
CA GLU A 123 12.77 -15.09 6.25
C GLU A 123 13.94 -15.55 7.13
N ASP A 124 15.13 -15.02 6.89
CA ASP A 124 16.34 -15.39 7.64
C ASP A 124 16.28 -14.89 9.09
N TYR A 125 15.36 -13.95 9.39
CA TYR A 125 15.20 -13.29 10.68
C TYR A 125 13.82 -13.47 11.29
N SER A 126 13.06 -14.45 10.86
CA SER A 126 11.68 -14.68 11.30
C SER A 126 11.54 -14.84 12.81
N ALA A 127 12.50 -15.52 13.45
CA ALA A 127 12.52 -15.69 14.90
C ALA A 127 12.73 -14.35 15.63
N GLN A 128 13.64 -13.52 15.16
CA GLN A 128 13.93 -12.20 15.74
C GLN A 128 12.76 -11.24 15.53
N LEU A 129 12.12 -11.27 14.35
CA LEU A 129 10.90 -10.50 14.07
C LEU A 129 9.77 -10.89 15.02
N ALA A 130 9.53 -12.19 15.20
CA ALA A 130 8.51 -12.69 16.12
C ALA A 130 8.81 -12.34 17.59
N ASP A 131 10.07 -12.36 17.98
CA ASP A 131 10.47 -11.99 19.34
C ASP A 131 10.33 -10.49 19.59
N GLY A 132 10.78 -9.65 18.67
CA GLY A 132 10.59 -8.20 18.72
C GLY A 132 9.10 -7.82 18.80
N PHE A 133 8.26 -8.48 18.01
CA PHE A 133 6.80 -8.29 18.10
C PHE A 133 6.26 -8.65 19.48
N ARG A 134 6.66 -9.79 20.06
CA ARG A 134 6.21 -10.19 21.41
C ARG A 134 6.67 -9.21 22.48
N GLN A 135 7.89 -8.72 22.39
CA GLN A 135 8.45 -7.74 23.34
C GLN A 135 7.64 -6.44 23.27
N MET A 136 7.40 -5.90 22.06
CA MET A 136 6.62 -4.68 21.88
C MET A 136 5.16 -4.87 22.33
N TYR A 137 4.55 -5.99 22.01
CA TYR A 137 3.19 -6.31 22.46
C TYR A 137 3.08 -6.29 24.00
N ARG A 138 4.01 -6.95 24.69
CA ARG A 138 4.05 -6.97 26.18
C ARG A 138 4.27 -5.57 26.74
N PHE A 139 5.16 -4.80 26.13
CA PHE A 139 5.41 -3.41 26.52
C PHE A 139 4.14 -2.58 26.39
N LEU A 140 3.49 -2.59 25.23
CA LEU A 140 2.24 -1.85 24.99
C LEU A 140 1.12 -2.31 25.96
N ALA A 141 0.99 -3.61 26.20
CA ALA A 141 0.03 -4.14 27.15
C ALA A 141 0.28 -3.63 28.57
N SER A 142 1.54 -3.58 29.01
CA SER A 142 1.91 -3.04 30.33
C SER A 142 1.68 -1.53 30.46
N GLN A 143 1.73 -0.78 29.37
CA GLN A 143 1.52 0.68 29.33
C GLN A 143 0.10 1.08 28.95
N ARG A 144 -0.81 0.12 28.81
CA ARG A 144 -2.15 0.32 28.26
C ARG A 144 -2.88 1.50 28.92
N ASP A 145 -2.93 1.54 30.25
CA ASP A 145 -3.68 2.56 30.98
C ASP A 145 -3.06 3.95 30.83
N ALA A 146 -1.75 4.03 30.80
CA ALA A 146 -1.03 5.28 30.54
C ALA A 146 -1.24 5.78 29.10
N LEU A 147 -1.21 4.88 28.11
CA LEU A 147 -1.42 5.21 26.71
C LEU A 147 -2.85 5.68 26.42
N LEU A 148 -3.86 5.08 27.11
CA LEU A 148 -5.28 5.38 26.94
C LEU A 148 -5.80 6.45 27.91
N SER A 149 -4.97 6.99 28.81
CA SER A 149 -5.37 8.07 29.71
C SER A 149 -5.73 9.34 28.93
N GLU A 150 -6.54 10.24 29.49
CA GLU A 150 -6.90 11.52 28.84
C GLU A 150 -5.69 12.38 28.45
N ALA A 151 -4.63 12.34 29.23
CA ALA A 151 -3.37 13.01 28.96
C ALA A 151 -2.40 12.15 28.10
N GLY A 152 -2.81 10.93 27.80
CA GLY A 152 -1.99 9.95 27.09
C GLY A 152 -1.74 10.32 25.62
N PRO A 153 -0.67 9.78 25.03
CA PRO A 153 -0.29 10.11 23.66
C PRO A 153 -1.35 9.68 22.65
N LEU A 154 -2.02 8.53 22.82
CA LEU A 154 -3.03 8.06 21.88
C LEU A 154 -4.25 8.97 21.83
N ILE A 155 -4.73 9.45 22.97
CA ILE A 155 -5.88 10.37 23.01
C ILE A 155 -5.52 11.72 22.39
N LYS A 156 -4.28 12.20 22.59
CA LYS A 156 -3.79 13.41 21.92
C LYS A 156 -3.73 13.22 20.40
N MET A 157 -3.25 12.08 19.92
CA MET A 157 -3.18 11.77 18.50
C MET A 157 -4.58 11.66 17.87
N LEU A 158 -5.55 11.05 18.57
CA LEU A 158 -6.93 10.93 18.07
C LEU A 158 -7.67 12.26 17.93
N ARG A 159 -7.19 13.33 18.58
CA ARG A 159 -7.73 14.69 18.43
C ARG A 159 -7.23 15.39 17.16
N ASN A 160 -6.20 14.86 16.51
CA ASN A 160 -5.71 15.38 15.25
C ASN A 160 -6.65 15.00 14.10
N LYS A 161 -6.65 15.83 13.06
CA LYS A 161 -7.37 15.51 11.83
C LYS A 161 -6.66 14.37 11.11
N ALA A 162 -7.40 13.31 10.79
CA ALA A 162 -6.93 12.24 9.94
C ALA A 162 -7.46 12.45 8.52
N ARG A 163 -6.64 12.14 7.51
CA ARG A 163 -7.09 12.11 6.13
C ARG A 163 -8.01 10.91 5.92
N PHE A 164 -9.13 11.15 5.29
CA PHE A 164 -10.01 10.08 4.85
C PHE A 164 -9.76 9.80 3.37
N VAL A 165 -9.24 8.61 3.07
CA VAL A 165 -9.06 8.15 1.69
C VAL A 165 -10.37 7.50 1.25
N PHE A 166 -11.18 8.25 0.49
CA PHE A 166 -12.51 7.81 0.09
C PHE A 166 -12.48 6.67 -0.93
N ARG A 167 -11.52 6.70 -1.84
CA ARG A 167 -11.37 5.69 -2.90
C ARG A 167 -9.89 5.37 -3.13
N PRO A 168 -9.56 4.12 -3.53
CA PRO A 168 -8.19 3.75 -3.85
C PRO A 168 -7.61 4.60 -4.98
N THR A 169 -6.33 4.93 -4.91
CA THR A 169 -5.60 5.70 -5.95
C THR A 169 -5.72 5.05 -7.33
N ALA A 170 -5.75 3.71 -7.39
CA ALA A 170 -5.93 2.96 -8.62
C ALA A 170 -7.22 3.34 -9.38
N LEU A 171 -8.28 3.74 -8.67
CA LEU A 171 -9.52 4.19 -9.31
C LEU A 171 -9.30 5.54 -10.00
N TYR A 172 -8.64 6.49 -9.35
CA TYR A 172 -8.31 7.79 -9.97
C TYR A 172 -7.44 7.61 -11.21
N MET A 173 -6.43 6.74 -11.14
CA MET A 173 -5.61 6.39 -12.30
C MET A 173 -6.43 5.76 -13.43
N SER A 174 -7.45 4.98 -13.12
CA SER A 174 -8.35 4.41 -14.14
C SER A 174 -9.21 5.47 -14.82
N ILE A 175 -9.65 6.48 -14.07
CA ILE A 175 -10.37 7.64 -14.60
C ILE A 175 -9.47 8.44 -15.53
N GLU A 176 -8.25 8.77 -15.11
CA GLU A 176 -7.28 9.48 -15.96
C GLU A 176 -7.03 8.75 -17.28
N ARG A 177 -6.85 7.43 -17.24
CA ARG A 177 -6.66 6.63 -18.46
C ARG A 177 -7.87 6.68 -19.38
N LYS A 178 -9.08 6.67 -18.84
CA LYS A 178 -10.31 6.78 -19.64
C LYS A 178 -10.46 8.17 -20.25
N ILE A 179 -10.19 9.22 -19.46
CA ILE A 179 -10.25 10.60 -19.93
C ILE A 179 -9.26 10.83 -21.09
N ALA A 180 -8.09 10.18 -21.06
CA ALA A 180 -7.11 10.26 -22.14
C ALA A 180 -7.58 9.60 -23.46
N HIS A 181 -8.68 8.84 -23.46
CA HIS A 181 -9.19 8.20 -24.67
C HIS A 181 -9.79 9.24 -25.63
N PRO A 182 -9.46 9.22 -26.95
CA PRO A 182 -9.91 10.22 -27.91
C PRO A 182 -11.42 10.45 -27.95
N ASN A 183 -12.22 9.42 -27.76
CA ASN A 183 -13.69 9.51 -27.77
C ASN A 183 -14.26 10.42 -26.66
N PHE A 184 -13.47 10.65 -25.57
CA PHE A 184 -13.89 11.53 -24.46
C PHE A 184 -13.31 12.93 -24.57
N GLN A 185 -12.45 13.17 -25.56
CA GLN A 185 -11.81 14.47 -25.79
C GLN A 185 -12.48 15.29 -26.89
N THR A 186 -13.66 14.88 -27.36
CA THR A 186 -14.37 15.55 -28.44
C THR A 186 -14.93 16.92 -28.02
N ASP A 187 -15.44 17.02 -26.80
CA ASP A 187 -15.92 18.27 -26.21
C ASP A 187 -15.96 18.18 -24.67
N GLY A 188 -15.98 19.34 -24.01
CA GLY A 188 -15.93 19.43 -22.54
C GLY A 188 -17.19 18.88 -21.84
N VAL A 189 -18.34 18.88 -22.48
CA VAL A 189 -19.60 18.39 -21.91
C VAL A 189 -19.60 16.87 -21.89
N SER A 190 -19.22 16.25 -22.99
CA SER A 190 -19.07 14.78 -23.09
C SER A 190 -18.06 14.25 -22.09
N LEU A 191 -16.93 14.95 -21.92
CA LEU A 191 -15.91 14.63 -20.93
C LEU A 191 -16.46 14.68 -19.51
N SER A 192 -17.16 15.77 -19.15
CA SER A 192 -17.73 15.95 -17.81
C SER A 192 -18.75 14.89 -17.47
N LEU A 193 -19.66 14.57 -18.41
CA LEU A 193 -20.67 13.53 -18.23
C LEU A 193 -20.05 12.14 -18.00
N GLN A 194 -18.97 11.82 -18.73
CA GLN A 194 -18.27 10.55 -18.56
C GLN A 194 -17.55 10.44 -17.21
N ILE A 195 -17.02 11.56 -16.68
CA ILE A 195 -16.39 11.59 -15.35
C ILE A 195 -17.45 11.38 -14.26
N GLU A 196 -18.63 11.94 -14.40
CA GLU A 196 -19.72 11.79 -13.42
C GLU A 196 -20.29 10.36 -13.35
N ILE A 197 -20.19 9.59 -14.43
CA ILE A 197 -20.68 8.20 -14.50
C ILE A 197 -19.67 7.21 -13.88
N LEU A 198 -18.41 7.60 -13.71
CA LEU A 198 -17.33 6.77 -13.20
C LEU A 198 -17.20 6.88 -11.67
#